data_ee4f2a6d3a2037560ba3aa46b1567167
#
_entry.id   ee4f2a6d3a2037560ba3aa46b1567167
#
_cell.length_a   1.000
_cell.length_b   1.000
_cell.length_c   1.000
_cell.angle_alpha   90.00
_cell.angle_beta   90.00
_cell.angle_gamma   90.00
#
_symmetry.space_group_name_H-M   'P 1'
#
loop_
_entity.id
_entity.type
_entity.pdbx_description
1 polymer ?
#
loop_
_entity_poly.entity_id
_entity_poly.type
_entity_poly.pdbx_seq_one_letter_code
_entity_poly.pdbx_strand_id
1 'polypeptide(L)'
;LSELARRNRILDFLTGSERHLLLLSLIGLVSYARLLHVHVQLWFREIRRLVGKVELEKPVLALSDDLGEEERKRCLPVINCRDCGATGWVSMMGDAFDTEIPDLREFYSEYFGRSRHTVYMFPATEEQVKTDPLRGGYLCPSCLKWNEKPVCSACGNARTVPVLLERPFADGSEEKTTTDCPICGSRGGMTLVGAQNSTLISAGISELFASRFNDDKKLLAFSDSVQDASHRAGFFNARTWRFNLRMAMQQYLNSGGEGLDVAAFTRGLAEDWAGRMTPEDFAATFIAPNMTWFRAFEHLVEEGSFPAESEQAERLLQDIRNRMRLEALYEYGFNCRIGRTLEKS
;
A
#
# COMPACT_ATOMS: atom_id res chain seq x y z
N LEU A 1 -17.29 -12.55 -15.34
CA LEU A 1 -16.87 -12.49 -16.76
C LEU A 1 -16.67 -13.89 -17.34
N SER A 2 -15.88 -14.73 -16.70
CA SER A 2 -15.65 -16.13 -17.10
C SER A 2 -16.96 -16.94 -17.22
N GLU A 3 -17.91 -16.71 -16.32
CA GLU A 3 -19.23 -17.35 -16.35
C GLU A 3 -20.12 -16.84 -17.49
N LEU A 4 -20.10 -15.52 -17.73
CA LEU A 4 -20.82 -14.89 -18.85
C LEU A 4 -20.25 -15.34 -20.22
N ALA A 5 -18.92 -15.46 -20.31
CA ALA A 5 -18.27 -15.98 -21.51
C ALA A 5 -18.61 -17.47 -21.74
N ARG A 6 -18.69 -18.27 -20.66
CA ARG A 6 -19.05 -19.68 -20.75
C ARG A 6 -20.48 -19.91 -21.23
N ARG A 7 -21.41 -18.99 -20.93
CA ARG A 7 -22.80 -19.04 -21.37
C ARG A 7 -23.03 -18.49 -22.78
N ASN A 8 -22.13 -17.66 -23.31
CA ASN A 8 -22.28 -17.00 -24.61
C ASN A 8 -21.12 -17.31 -25.54
N ARG A 9 -21.28 -18.34 -26.37
CA ARG A 9 -20.30 -18.72 -27.40
C ARG A 9 -19.94 -17.62 -28.40
N ILE A 10 -20.81 -16.59 -28.50
CA ILE A 10 -20.56 -15.40 -29.35
C ILE A 10 -19.28 -14.65 -28.96
N LEU A 11 -18.80 -14.81 -27.71
CA LEU A 11 -17.58 -14.17 -27.22
C LEU A 11 -16.32 -15.05 -27.28
N ASP A 12 -16.43 -16.26 -27.79
CA ASP A 12 -15.32 -17.24 -27.78
C ASP A 12 -14.15 -16.83 -28.68
N PHE A 13 -14.40 -15.99 -29.69
CA PHE A 13 -13.38 -15.48 -30.57
C PHE A 13 -12.54 -14.33 -29.96
N LEU A 14 -12.93 -13.82 -28.81
CA LEU A 14 -12.23 -12.73 -28.12
C LEU A 14 -11.29 -13.28 -27.02
N THR A 15 -10.14 -12.67 -26.89
CA THR A 15 -9.23 -12.89 -25.76
C THR A 15 -9.86 -12.41 -24.44
N GLY A 16 -9.30 -12.84 -23.31
CA GLY A 16 -9.79 -12.40 -21.99
C GLY A 16 -9.80 -10.88 -21.82
N SER A 17 -8.77 -10.20 -22.31
CA SER A 17 -8.65 -8.73 -22.26
C SER A 17 -9.67 -8.04 -23.16
N GLU A 18 -9.90 -8.55 -24.37
CA GLU A 18 -10.89 -8.01 -25.31
C GLU A 18 -12.31 -8.19 -24.78
N ARG A 19 -12.63 -9.32 -24.16
CA ARG A 19 -13.92 -9.55 -23.50
C ARG A 19 -14.17 -8.55 -22.39
N HIS A 20 -13.14 -8.26 -21.59
CA HIS A 20 -13.20 -7.28 -20.51
C HIS A 20 -13.48 -5.88 -21.05
N LEU A 21 -12.73 -5.46 -22.07
CA LEU A 21 -12.88 -4.16 -22.71
C LEU A 21 -14.25 -4.02 -23.38
N LEU A 22 -14.74 -5.05 -24.05
CA LEU A 22 -16.07 -5.06 -24.68
C LEU A 22 -17.16 -4.88 -23.63
N LEU A 23 -17.08 -5.58 -22.50
CA LEU A 23 -18.08 -5.48 -21.43
C LEU A 23 -18.09 -4.09 -20.80
N LEU A 24 -16.91 -3.53 -20.51
CA LEU A 24 -16.79 -2.17 -19.97
C LEU A 24 -17.36 -1.14 -20.96
N SER A 25 -17.10 -1.31 -22.28
CA SER A 25 -17.61 -0.44 -23.33
C SER A 25 -19.14 -0.52 -23.45
N LEU A 26 -19.71 -1.73 -23.35
CA LEU A 26 -21.15 -1.93 -23.34
C LEU A 26 -21.82 -1.30 -22.12
N ILE A 27 -21.25 -1.48 -20.93
CA ILE A 27 -21.73 -0.84 -19.69
C ILE A 27 -21.70 0.68 -19.84
N GLY A 28 -20.57 1.21 -20.36
CA GLY A 28 -20.42 2.65 -20.61
C GLY A 28 -21.44 3.18 -21.61
N LEU A 29 -21.67 2.47 -22.72
CA LEU A 29 -22.65 2.85 -23.74
C LEU A 29 -24.08 2.84 -23.20
N VAL A 30 -24.47 1.78 -22.49
CA VAL A 30 -25.80 1.63 -21.91
C VAL A 30 -26.07 2.71 -20.86
N SER A 31 -25.08 3.05 -20.06
CA SER A 31 -25.14 4.11 -19.06
C SER A 31 -25.23 5.50 -19.72
N TYR A 32 -24.37 5.76 -20.72
CA TYR A 32 -24.37 7.03 -21.48
C TYR A 32 -25.70 7.27 -22.22
N ALA A 33 -26.21 6.23 -22.87
CA ALA A 33 -27.49 6.29 -23.58
C ALA A 33 -28.72 6.31 -22.66
N ARG A 34 -28.51 6.24 -21.32
CA ARG A 34 -29.57 6.18 -20.30
C ARG A 34 -30.62 5.07 -20.55
N LEU A 35 -30.18 3.98 -21.15
CA LEU A 35 -31.07 2.84 -21.44
C LEU A 35 -31.34 2.01 -20.18
N LEU A 36 -30.36 1.93 -19.28
CA LEU A 36 -30.45 1.23 -18.00
C LEU A 36 -29.72 2.03 -16.92
N HIS A 37 -30.20 1.95 -15.69
CA HIS A 37 -29.47 2.41 -14.52
C HIS A 37 -28.46 1.33 -14.11
N VAL A 38 -27.18 1.64 -14.22
CA VAL A 38 -26.11 0.70 -13.83
C VAL A 38 -25.62 1.06 -12.42
N HIS A 39 -25.85 0.15 -11.48
CA HIS A 39 -25.28 0.25 -10.14
C HIS A 39 -24.08 -0.67 -10.02
N VAL A 40 -22.91 -0.13 -9.68
CA VAL A 40 -21.70 -0.89 -9.42
C VAL A 40 -21.49 -0.96 -7.92
N GLN A 41 -21.49 -2.16 -7.36
CA GLN A 41 -21.14 -2.40 -5.97
C GLN A 41 -19.74 -2.99 -5.88
N LEU A 42 -18.86 -2.34 -5.15
CA LEU A 42 -17.51 -2.81 -4.89
C LEU A 42 -17.44 -3.40 -3.48
N TRP A 43 -17.07 -4.66 -3.40
CA TRP A 43 -16.87 -5.35 -2.13
C TRP A 43 -15.38 -5.42 -1.83
N PHE A 44 -14.96 -4.67 -0.83
CA PHE A 44 -13.59 -4.71 -0.36
C PHE A 44 -13.43 -5.78 0.72
N ARG A 45 -12.58 -6.74 0.46
CA ARG A 45 -12.14 -7.73 1.44
C ARG A 45 -10.67 -7.52 1.77
N GLU A 46 -10.24 -8.06 2.90
CA GLU A 46 -8.81 -8.23 3.17
C GLU A 46 -8.20 -9.04 2.02
N ILE A 47 -7.14 -8.50 1.40
CA ILE A 47 -6.43 -9.22 0.35
C ILE A 47 -5.43 -10.18 1.02
N ARG A 48 -5.94 -11.22 1.68
CA ARG A 48 -5.12 -12.23 2.38
C ARG A 48 -4.26 -13.07 1.45
N ARG A 49 -4.44 -12.94 0.14
CA ARG A 49 -3.79 -13.77 -0.87
C ARG A 49 -2.81 -12.98 -1.72
N LEU A 50 -2.35 -11.84 -1.22
CA LEU A 50 -1.31 -11.06 -1.87
C LEU A 50 0.04 -11.72 -1.62
N VAL A 51 0.75 -12.02 -2.71
CA VAL A 51 2.08 -12.63 -2.69
C VAL A 51 3.03 -11.81 -3.54
N GLY A 52 4.33 -11.89 -3.24
CA GLY A 52 5.38 -11.24 -4.00
C GLY A 52 6.36 -12.25 -4.59
N LYS A 53 6.81 -12.02 -5.81
CA LYS A 53 7.95 -12.76 -6.37
C LYS A 53 9.22 -12.48 -5.57
N VAL A 54 10.07 -13.48 -5.49
CA VAL A 54 11.38 -13.34 -4.88
C VAL A 54 12.34 -12.79 -5.92
N GLU A 55 12.48 -11.47 -5.95
CA GLU A 55 13.43 -10.76 -6.82
C GLU A 55 13.80 -9.39 -6.22
N LEU A 56 14.97 -8.84 -6.60
CA LEU A 56 15.48 -7.57 -6.06
C LEU A 56 15.11 -6.36 -6.91
N GLU A 57 15.07 -6.53 -8.23
CA GLU A 57 15.03 -5.39 -9.15
C GLU A 57 13.69 -4.65 -9.18
N LYS A 58 12.59 -5.38 -9.09
CA LYS A 58 11.24 -4.81 -9.06
C LYS A 58 10.33 -5.62 -8.14
N PRO A 59 9.69 -4.99 -7.16
CA PRO A 59 8.69 -5.68 -6.35
C PRO A 59 7.48 -6.02 -7.23
N VAL A 60 7.30 -7.31 -7.50
CA VAL A 60 6.15 -7.81 -8.25
C VAL A 60 5.17 -8.41 -7.26
N LEU A 61 4.04 -7.76 -7.09
CA LEU A 61 2.94 -8.23 -6.24
C LEU A 61 1.82 -8.79 -7.14
N ALA A 62 1.24 -9.89 -6.72
CA ALA A 62 0.13 -10.53 -7.41
C ALA A 62 -0.87 -11.13 -6.41
N LEU A 63 -2.11 -11.30 -6.84
CA LEU A 63 -3.06 -12.13 -6.11
C LEU A 63 -2.77 -13.60 -6.44
N SER A 64 -2.61 -14.44 -5.44
CA SER A 64 -2.27 -15.84 -5.66
C SER A 64 -3.33 -16.59 -6.46
N ASP A 65 -4.58 -16.14 -6.42
CA ASP A 65 -5.68 -16.72 -7.18
C ASP A 65 -5.59 -16.47 -8.69
N ASP A 66 -4.90 -15.39 -9.09
CA ASP A 66 -4.68 -15.02 -10.48
C ASP A 66 -3.45 -15.71 -11.08
N LEU A 67 -2.63 -16.35 -10.23
CA LEU A 67 -1.40 -17.03 -10.64
C LEU A 67 -1.67 -18.50 -10.97
N GLY A 68 -0.99 -18.98 -12.03
CA GLY A 68 -0.87 -20.39 -12.29
C GLY A 68 -0.13 -21.14 -11.16
N GLU A 69 -0.31 -22.46 -11.09
CA GLU A 69 0.29 -23.26 -10.01
C GLU A 69 1.81 -23.13 -9.93
N GLU A 70 2.50 -23.12 -11.08
CA GLU A 70 3.95 -22.98 -11.17
C GLU A 70 4.45 -21.58 -10.80
N GLU A 71 3.67 -20.53 -11.09
CA GLU A 71 4.02 -19.17 -10.70
C GLU A 71 3.79 -18.95 -9.20
N ARG A 72 2.73 -19.53 -8.65
CA ARG A 72 2.41 -19.47 -7.24
C ARG A 72 3.52 -20.08 -6.37
N LYS A 73 4.12 -21.18 -6.81
CA LYS A 73 5.26 -21.84 -6.15
C LYS A 73 6.53 -20.97 -6.09
N ARG A 74 6.57 -19.83 -6.80
CA ARG A 74 7.70 -18.87 -6.83
C ARG A 74 7.41 -17.58 -6.09
N CYS A 75 6.32 -17.51 -5.37
CA CYS A 75 5.86 -16.32 -4.65
C CYS A 75 5.71 -16.60 -3.17
N LEU A 76 6.06 -15.61 -2.35
CA LEU A 76 5.90 -15.65 -0.90
C LEU A 76 4.99 -14.51 -0.43
N PRO A 77 4.27 -14.66 0.68
CA PRO A 77 3.60 -13.54 1.33
C PRO A 77 4.59 -12.43 1.69
N VAL A 78 4.16 -11.19 1.52
CA VAL A 78 5.00 -10.01 1.74
C VAL A 78 4.68 -9.39 3.09
N ILE A 79 5.72 -9.04 3.82
CA ILE A 79 5.64 -8.37 5.12
C ILE A 79 6.28 -6.98 5.03
N ASN A 80 5.71 -6.03 5.77
CA ASN A 80 6.23 -4.66 5.82
C ASN A 80 6.16 -4.11 7.23
N CYS A 81 7.20 -3.39 7.63
CA CYS A 81 7.20 -2.64 8.88
C CYS A 81 6.47 -1.30 8.72
N ARG A 82 5.51 -1.04 9.61
CA ARG A 82 4.75 0.20 9.60
C ARG A 82 5.55 1.44 9.98
N ASP A 83 6.67 1.27 10.66
CA ASP A 83 7.43 2.37 11.22
C ASP A 83 8.70 2.69 10.44
N CYS A 84 9.47 1.70 9.99
CA CYS A 84 10.67 1.95 9.22
C CYS A 84 10.56 1.60 7.72
N GLY A 85 9.41 1.06 7.27
CA GLY A 85 9.23 0.68 5.87
C GLY A 85 9.98 -0.58 5.43
N ALA A 86 10.73 -1.24 6.33
CA ALA A 86 11.43 -2.47 5.98
C ALA A 86 10.45 -3.49 5.40
N THR A 87 10.71 -3.93 4.18
CA THR A 87 9.85 -4.84 3.42
C THR A 87 10.62 -6.10 3.08
N GLY A 88 9.95 -7.24 3.20
CA GLY A 88 10.55 -8.54 2.94
C GLY A 88 9.49 -9.60 2.71
N TRP A 89 9.92 -10.83 2.69
CA TRP A 89 9.04 -11.99 2.57
C TRP A 89 8.90 -12.69 3.91
N VAL A 90 7.80 -13.41 4.07
CA VAL A 90 7.56 -14.25 5.23
C VAL A 90 7.26 -15.68 4.78
N SER A 91 7.83 -16.63 5.50
CA SER A 91 7.62 -18.07 5.26
C SER A 91 7.60 -18.84 6.56
N MET A 92 7.34 -20.12 6.47
CA MET A 92 7.51 -21.09 7.54
C MET A 92 8.79 -21.87 7.31
N MET A 93 9.58 -22.05 8.36
CA MET A 93 10.85 -22.78 8.30
C MET A 93 10.95 -23.71 9.49
N GLY A 94 11.09 -25.00 9.23
CA GLY A 94 11.34 -26.00 10.24
C GLY A 94 12.74 -25.91 10.87
N ASP A 95 13.01 -26.76 11.83
CA ASP A 95 14.29 -26.77 12.54
C ASP A 95 15.49 -27.16 11.64
N ALA A 96 15.21 -27.84 10.51
CA ALA A 96 16.22 -28.23 9.52
C ALA A 96 16.51 -27.14 8.46
N PHE A 97 16.06 -25.91 8.66
CA PHE A 97 16.17 -24.82 7.68
C PHE A 97 15.54 -25.11 6.31
N ASP A 98 14.67 -26.08 6.24
CA ASP A 98 13.87 -26.33 5.06
C ASP A 98 12.68 -25.37 5.06
N THR A 99 12.63 -24.51 4.04
CA THR A 99 11.48 -23.66 3.80
C THR A 99 10.34 -24.53 3.30
N GLU A 100 9.39 -24.81 4.15
CA GLU A 100 8.10 -25.34 3.74
C GLU A 100 7.24 -24.15 3.31
N ILE A 101 6.67 -24.24 2.11
CA ILE A 101 5.65 -23.29 1.67
C ILE A 101 4.33 -24.03 1.86
N PRO A 102 3.70 -23.86 3.03
CA PRO A 102 2.38 -24.42 3.24
C PRO A 102 1.39 -23.78 2.26
N ASP A 103 0.27 -24.45 2.02
CA ASP A 103 -0.88 -23.78 1.42
C ASP A 103 -1.12 -22.45 2.13
N LEU A 104 -1.47 -21.41 1.38
CA LEU A 104 -1.67 -20.06 1.96
C LEU A 104 -2.65 -20.07 3.14
N ARG A 105 -3.64 -20.95 3.14
CA ARG A 105 -4.59 -21.10 4.26
C ARG A 105 -3.87 -21.56 5.53
N GLU A 106 -3.01 -22.54 5.41
CA GLU A 106 -2.20 -23.07 6.51
C GLU A 106 -1.18 -22.02 6.96
N PHE A 107 -0.50 -21.37 6.01
CA PHE A 107 0.38 -20.25 6.30
C PHE A 107 -0.30 -19.16 7.13
N TYR A 108 -1.50 -18.71 6.76
CA TYR A 108 -2.21 -17.69 7.52
C TYR A 108 -2.60 -18.15 8.92
N SER A 109 -3.00 -19.41 9.06
CA SER A 109 -3.30 -20.01 10.37
C SER A 109 -2.08 -19.98 11.29
N GLU A 110 -0.94 -20.43 10.79
CA GLU A 110 0.34 -20.46 11.51
C GLU A 110 0.84 -19.04 11.84
N TYR A 111 0.81 -18.13 10.86
CA TYR A 111 1.28 -16.75 11.04
C TYR A 111 0.48 -16.00 12.10
N PHE A 112 -0.85 -16.05 12.03
CA PHE A 112 -1.72 -15.39 13.02
C PHE A 112 -1.73 -16.13 14.36
N GLY A 113 -1.47 -17.44 14.36
CA GLY A 113 -1.23 -18.25 15.54
C GLY A 113 0.11 -17.97 16.21
N ARG A 114 0.97 -17.14 15.58
CA ARG A 114 2.33 -16.82 16.05
C ARG A 114 3.23 -18.06 16.19
N SER A 115 3.17 -18.93 15.20
CA SER A 115 3.97 -20.14 15.16
C SER A 115 5.48 -19.84 15.24
N ARG A 116 6.21 -20.63 16.00
CA ARG A 116 7.68 -20.56 16.12
C ARG A 116 8.41 -20.77 14.79
N HIS A 117 7.73 -21.36 13.82
CA HIS A 117 8.28 -21.62 12.48
C HIS A 117 8.25 -20.39 11.57
N THR A 118 7.60 -19.30 11.99
CA THR A 118 7.57 -18.06 11.21
C THR A 118 8.95 -17.44 11.08
N VAL A 119 9.37 -17.17 9.84
CA VAL A 119 10.63 -16.49 9.54
C VAL A 119 10.38 -15.29 8.63
N TYR A 120 11.12 -14.23 8.85
CA TYR A 120 11.15 -13.04 8.00
C TYR A 120 12.45 -13.06 7.19
N MET A 121 12.36 -12.73 5.91
CA MET A 121 13.50 -12.65 5.02
C MET A 121 13.51 -11.26 4.36
N PHE A 122 14.50 -10.46 4.71
CA PHE A 122 14.66 -9.11 4.17
C PHE A 122 15.69 -9.12 3.06
N PRO A 123 15.44 -8.47 1.90
CA PRO A 123 16.45 -8.26 0.88
C PRO A 123 17.70 -7.62 1.48
N ALA A 124 18.86 -8.11 1.09
CA ALA A 124 20.14 -7.67 1.58
C ALA A 124 21.15 -7.49 0.45
N THR A 125 22.25 -6.80 0.75
CA THR A 125 23.40 -6.76 -0.15
C THR A 125 24.32 -7.96 0.13
N GLU A 126 25.15 -8.31 -0.85
CA GLU A 126 26.19 -9.34 -0.68
C GLU A 126 27.14 -9.05 0.52
N GLU A 127 27.39 -7.78 0.77
CA GLU A 127 28.22 -7.33 1.88
C GLU A 127 27.54 -7.57 3.22
N GLN A 128 26.23 -7.28 3.32
CA GLN A 128 25.45 -7.55 4.54
C GLN A 128 25.38 -9.04 4.86
N VAL A 129 25.20 -9.89 3.85
CA VAL A 129 25.18 -11.35 4.02
C VAL A 129 26.54 -11.85 4.54
N LYS A 130 27.65 -11.29 4.05
CA LYS A 130 28.99 -11.66 4.50
C LYS A 130 29.33 -11.16 5.91
N THR A 131 28.82 -9.99 6.29
CA THR A 131 29.06 -9.39 7.62
C THR A 131 28.25 -10.05 8.71
N ASP A 132 27.10 -10.64 8.39
CA ASP A 132 26.25 -11.34 9.35
C ASP A 132 25.98 -12.79 8.90
N PRO A 133 26.97 -13.67 9.03
CA PRO A 133 26.86 -15.05 8.55
C PRO A 133 25.83 -15.91 9.32
N LEU A 134 25.34 -15.45 10.48
CA LEU A 134 24.32 -16.16 11.25
C LEU A 134 22.91 -15.93 10.67
N ARG A 135 22.67 -14.77 10.07
CA ARG A 135 21.38 -14.38 9.49
C ARG A 135 21.44 -14.27 7.96
N GLY A 136 22.63 -14.08 7.42
CA GLY A 136 22.86 -13.93 5.99
C GLY A 136 22.69 -15.23 5.23
N GLY A 137 22.03 -15.18 4.10
CA GLY A 137 21.86 -16.30 3.19
C GLY A 137 21.26 -15.89 1.88
N TYR A 138 20.85 -16.88 1.12
CA TYR A 138 20.41 -16.73 -0.26
C TYR A 138 19.07 -17.44 -0.49
N LEU A 139 18.08 -16.71 -0.90
CA LEU A 139 16.76 -17.25 -1.23
C LEU A 139 16.69 -17.56 -2.72
N CYS A 140 16.33 -18.78 -3.07
CA CYS A 140 16.19 -19.19 -4.48
C CYS A 140 14.85 -18.70 -5.05
N PRO A 141 14.83 -17.90 -6.15
CA PRO A 141 13.59 -17.43 -6.76
C PRO A 141 12.81 -18.53 -7.49
N SER A 142 13.44 -19.69 -7.76
CA SER A 142 12.80 -20.77 -8.52
C SER A 142 12.09 -21.79 -7.64
N CYS A 143 12.65 -22.11 -6.46
CA CYS A 143 12.09 -23.13 -5.57
C CYS A 143 11.92 -22.65 -4.14
N LEU A 144 12.22 -21.37 -3.87
CA LEU A 144 12.07 -20.66 -2.60
C LEU A 144 12.89 -21.26 -1.44
N LYS A 145 13.84 -22.15 -1.73
CA LYS A 145 14.73 -22.71 -0.71
C LYS A 145 15.74 -21.66 -0.27
N TRP A 146 15.89 -21.52 1.03
CA TRP A 146 16.99 -20.76 1.63
C TRP A 146 18.29 -21.54 1.58
N ASN A 147 19.41 -20.88 1.34
CA ASN A 147 20.74 -21.48 1.19
C ASN A 147 21.79 -20.62 1.86
N GLU A 148 22.83 -21.24 2.43
CA GLU A 148 24.00 -20.53 2.95
C GLU A 148 24.92 -20.01 1.84
N LYS A 149 24.82 -20.56 0.64
CA LYS A 149 25.68 -20.24 -0.52
C LYS A 149 24.84 -19.66 -1.67
N PRO A 150 25.47 -18.86 -2.55
CA PRO A 150 24.76 -18.19 -3.65
C PRO A 150 24.26 -19.12 -4.75
N VAL A 151 24.42 -20.43 -4.60
CA VAL A 151 23.89 -21.45 -5.52
C VAL A 151 22.89 -22.31 -4.79
N CYS A 152 21.71 -22.47 -5.33
CA CYS A 152 20.67 -23.27 -4.72
C CYS A 152 21.06 -24.75 -4.66
N SER A 153 21.07 -25.32 -3.47
CA SER A 153 21.40 -26.73 -3.22
C SER A 153 20.33 -27.70 -3.74
N ALA A 154 19.10 -27.22 -3.97
CA ALA A 154 17.98 -28.06 -4.41
C ALA A 154 17.83 -28.09 -5.94
N CYS A 155 17.92 -26.94 -6.62
CA CYS A 155 17.64 -26.86 -8.07
C CYS A 155 18.84 -26.37 -8.90
N GLY A 156 19.98 -26.07 -8.27
CA GLY A 156 21.20 -25.63 -8.94
C GLY A 156 21.13 -24.19 -9.49
N ASN A 157 20.08 -23.43 -9.21
CA ASN A 157 19.98 -22.06 -9.67
C ASN A 157 21.04 -21.17 -9.04
N ALA A 158 21.85 -20.51 -9.89
CA ALA A 158 22.89 -19.59 -9.45
C ALA A 158 22.41 -18.13 -9.29
N ARG A 159 21.17 -17.82 -9.72
CA ARG A 159 20.55 -16.50 -9.53
C ARG A 159 19.71 -16.51 -8.25
N THR A 160 20.36 -16.49 -7.13
CA THR A 160 19.70 -16.42 -5.82
C THR A 160 19.70 -14.98 -5.32
N VAL A 161 18.75 -14.68 -4.44
CA VAL A 161 18.56 -13.37 -3.86
C VAL A 161 19.21 -13.33 -2.48
N PRO A 162 20.19 -12.46 -2.22
CA PRO A 162 20.77 -12.31 -0.89
C PRO A 162 19.74 -11.75 0.08
N VAL A 163 19.61 -12.39 1.24
CA VAL A 163 18.62 -12.04 2.27
C VAL A 163 19.22 -12.14 3.68
N LEU A 164 18.67 -11.35 4.59
CA LEU A 164 18.84 -11.56 6.03
C LEU A 164 17.61 -12.27 6.58
N LEU A 165 17.83 -13.42 7.20
CA LEU A 165 16.78 -14.24 7.80
C LEU A 165 16.64 -13.87 9.27
N GLU A 166 15.41 -13.61 9.71
CA GLU A 166 15.07 -13.25 11.08
C GLU A 166 14.00 -14.18 11.64
N ARG A 167 14.23 -14.66 12.85
CA ARG A 167 13.22 -15.39 13.64
C ARG A 167 12.73 -14.45 14.74
N PRO A 168 11.54 -13.84 14.61
CA PRO A 168 11.05 -12.85 15.56
C PRO A 168 10.49 -13.54 16.82
N PHE A 169 11.32 -14.00 17.72
CA PHE A 169 10.88 -14.56 19.01
C PHE A 169 10.48 -13.47 19.99
N ALA A 170 9.46 -13.76 20.81
CA ALA A 170 9.15 -12.94 21.97
C ALA A 170 10.27 -13.07 23.02
N ASP A 171 10.63 -11.97 23.65
CA ASP A 171 11.61 -11.99 24.76
C ASP A 171 11.24 -13.07 25.79
N GLY A 172 12.14 -14.03 25.98
CA GLY A 172 11.98 -15.12 26.93
C GLY A 172 11.08 -16.30 26.49
N SER A 173 10.66 -16.37 25.24
CA SER A 173 9.86 -17.48 24.73
C SER A 173 10.32 -17.89 23.33
N GLU A 174 10.80 -19.13 23.20
CA GLU A 174 11.09 -19.76 21.91
C GLU A 174 9.82 -20.40 21.27
N GLU A 175 8.67 -20.31 21.95
CA GLU A 175 7.44 -20.97 21.51
C GLU A 175 6.58 -20.10 20.60
N LYS A 176 6.64 -18.78 20.78
CA LYS A 176 5.80 -17.83 20.00
C LYS A 176 6.62 -16.71 19.41
N THR A 177 6.32 -16.40 18.15
CA THR A 177 6.91 -15.23 17.49
C THR A 177 6.19 -13.95 17.85
N THR A 178 6.89 -12.82 17.70
CA THR A 178 6.32 -11.48 17.80
C THR A 178 6.09 -10.90 16.42
N THR A 179 5.35 -9.79 16.36
CA THR A 179 5.26 -8.94 15.17
C THR A 179 6.14 -7.70 15.32
N ASP A 180 7.13 -7.74 16.21
CA ASP A 180 8.08 -6.66 16.37
C ASP A 180 9.04 -6.61 15.19
N CYS A 181 9.43 -5.41 14.80
CA CYS A 181 10.33 -5.25 13.67
C CYS A 181 11.77 -5.53 14.08
N PRO A 182 12.46 -6.52 13.49
CA PRO A 182 13.83 -6.81 13.83
C PRO A 182 14.82 -5.75 13.33
N ILE A 183 14.40 -4.87 12.43
CA ILE A 183 15.26 -3.82 11.85
C ILE A 183 15.28 -2.57 12.73
N CYS A 184 14.10 -2.10 13.19
CA CYS A 184 14.01 -0.86 13.97
C CYS A 184 13.52 -1.05 15.40
N GLY A 185 13.23 -2.27 15.84
CA GLY A 185 12.75 -2.59 17.19
C GLY A 185 11.30 -2.13 17.48
N SER A 186 10.56 -1.69 16.48
CA SER A 186 9.17 -1.24 16.67
C SER A 186 8.28 -2.40 17.10
N ARG A 187 7.62 -2.25 18.26
CA ARG A 187 6.70 -3.25 18.80
C ARG A 187 5.45 -3.37 17.94
N GLY A 188 5.13 -4.58 17.50
CA GLY A 188 4.00 -4.84 16.63
C GLY A 188 4.08 -4.13 15.27
N GLY A 189 5.29 -3.69 14.87
CA GLY A 189 5.52 -2.92 13.65
C GLY A 189 5.32 -3.72 12.37
N MET A 190 5.59 -5.02 12.40
CA MET A 190 5.48 -5.88 11.22
C MET A 190 4.03 -6.23 10.88
N THR A 191 3.67 -6.03 9.64
CA THR A 191 2.33 -6.35 9.12
C THR A 191 2.41 -7.07 7.79
N LEU A 192 1.55 -8.05 7.63
CA LEU A 192 1.39 -8.73 6.36
C LEU A 192 0.74 -7.77 5.35
N VAL A 193 1.35 -7.62 4.18
CA VAL A 193 0.81 -6.74 3.13
C VAL A 193 -0.49 -7.34 2.60
N GLY A 194 -1.51 -6.50 2.48
CA GLY A 194 -2.85 -6.94 2.06
C GLY A 194 -3.76 -7.42 3.19
N ALA A 195 -3.26 -7.62 4.41
CA ALA A 195 -4.08 -8.00 5.56
C ALA A 195 -4.86 -6.82 6.18
N GLN A 196 -4.60 -5.59 5.74
CA GLN A 196 -5.27 -4.38 6.26
C GLN A 196 -6.27 -3.80 5.25
N ASN A 197 -7.52 -4.13 5.46
CA ASN A 197 -8.65 -3.69 4.63
C ASN A 197 -8.76 -2.15 4.50
N SER A 198 -8.52 -1.46 5.61
CA SER A 198 -8.64 -0.01 5.68
C SER A 198 -7.68 0.77 4.76
N THR A 199 -6.48 0.26 4.53
CA THR A 199 -5.52 0.90 3.62
C THR A 199 -5.96 0.77 2.16
N LEU A 200 -6.47 -0.40 1.78
CA LEU A 200 -6.99 -0.66 0.44
C LEU A 200 -8.24 0.16 0.15
N ILE A 201 -9.14 0.26 1.13
CA ILE A 201 -10.33 1.10 1.02
C ILE A 201 -9.92 2.57 0.84
N SER A 202 -8.95 3.08 1.61
CA SER A 202 -8.47 4.46 1.45
C SER A 202 -7.89 4.73 0.07
N ALA A 203 -7.11 3.81 -0.49
CA ALA A 203 -6.60 3.94 -1.85
C ALA A 203 -7.73 3.90 -2.89
N GLY A 204 -8.68 2.96 -2.74
CA GLY A 204 -9.84 2.87 -3.61
C GLY A 204 -10.74 4.12 -3.57
N ILE A 205 -10.92 4.73 -2.39
CA ILE A 205 -11.64 6.00 -2.25
C ILE A 205 -10.93 7.11 -3.01
N SER A 206 -9.61 7.22 -2.86
CA SER A 206 -8.83 8.25 -3.54
C SER A 206 -8.93 8.12 -5.06
N GLU A 207 -8.81 6.91 -5.60
CA GLU A 207 -8.94 6.64 -7.03
C GLU A 207 -10.36 6.92 -7.56
N LEU A 208 -11.39 6.50 -6.83
CA LEU A 208 -12.79 6.77 -7.20
C LEU A 208 -13.11 8.26 -7.21
N PHE A 209 -12.60 9.01 -6.23
CA PHE A 209 -12.88 10.44 -6.09
C PHE A 209 -12.02 11.29 -7.03
N ALA A 210 -10.82 10.85 -7.37
CA ALA A 210 -9.97 11.48 -8.38
C ALA A 210 -10.44 11.21 -9.81
N SER A 211 -11.30 10.21 -10.02
CA SER A 211 -11.80 9.86 -11.36
C SER A 211 -12.59 11.00 -11.98
N ARG A 212 -12.19 11.43 -13.18
CA ARG A 212 -12.92 12.41 -14.01
C ARG A 212 -14.30 11.93 -14.49
N PHE A 213 -14.61 10.65 -14.32
CA PHE A 213 -15.88 10.04 -14.71
C PHE A 213 -16.85 9.91 -13.54
N ASN A 214 -16.47 10.37 -12.35
CA ASN A 214 -17.29 10.31 -11.16
C ASN A 214 -17.73 11.72 -10.74
N ASP A 215 -18.91 12.14 -11.18
CA ASP A 215 -19.48 13.44 -10.84
C ASP A 215 -20.22 13.42 -9.49
N ASP A 216 -20.61 12.24 -8.99
CA ASP A 216 -21.25 12.07 -7.67
C ASP A 216 -20.29 11.38 -6.68
N LYS A 217 -19.37 12.16 -6.12
CA LYS A 217 -18.30 11.70 -5.21
C LYS A 217 -18.85 11.35 -3.83
N LYS A 218 -19.72 10.36 -3.76
CA LYS A 218 -20.30 9.84 -2.53
C LYS A 218 -19.83 8.44 -2.25
N LEU A 219 -19.48 8.18 -1.00
CA LEU A 219 -19.14 6.86 -0.51
C LEU A 219 -20.00 6.52 0.70
N LEU A 220 -20.60 5.35 0.68
CA LEU A 220 -21.27 4.77 1.82
C LEU A 220 -20.50 3.51 2.25
N ALA A 221 -19.92 3.56 3.45
CA ALA A 221 -19.19 2.44 4.02
C ALA A 221 -19.98 1.86 5.20
N PHE A 222 -20.19 0.55 5.17
CA PHE A 222 -20.86 -0.19 6.25
C PHE A 222 -19.82 -0.95 7.07
N SER A 223 -20.02 -0.98 8.38
CA SER A 223 -19.25 -1.76 9.33
C SER A 223 -20.18 -2.47 10.31
N ASP A 224 -19.73 -3.58 10.85
CA ASP A 224 -20.50 -4.44 11.74
C ASP A 224 -20.85 -3.79 13.08
N SER A 225 -20.14 -2.73 13.45
CA SER A 225 -20.44 -1.96 14.67
C SER A 225 -20.37 -0.45 14.43
N VAL A 226 -21.24 0.29 15.09
CA VAL A 226 -21.30 1.77 15.02
C VAL A 226 -19.99 2.40 15.53
N GLN A 227 -19.40 1.82 16.58
CA GLN A 227 -18.14 2.30 17.14
C GLN A 227 -16.98 2.07 16.17
N ASP A 228 -16.94 0.94 15.50
CA ASP A 228 -15.94 0.62 14.49
C ASP A 228 -16.11 1.50 13.22
N ALA A 229 -17.36 1.77 12.81
CA ALA A 229 -17.66 2.67 11.70
C ALA A 229 -17.18 4.10 11.96
N SER A 230 -17.42 4.65 13.16
CA SER A 230 -16.95 5.98 13.54
C SER A 230 -15.43 6.07 13.60
N HIS A 231 -14.78 5.06 14.18
CA HIS A 231 -13.31 4.99 14.23
C HIS A 231 -12.69 4.88 12.85
N ARG A 232 -13.31 4.11 11.95
CA ARG A 232 -12.86 3.94 10.57
C ARG A 232 -13.05 5.20 9.74
N ALA A 233 -14.13 5.96 9.93
CA ALA A 233 -14.36 7.21 9.20
C ALA A 233 -13.22 8.22 9.45
N GLY A 234 -12.84 8.45 10.71
CA GLY A 234 -11.70 9.30 11.07
C GLY A 234 -10.38 8.77 10.54
N PHE A 235 -10.19 7.44 10.58
CA PHE A 235 -9.02 6.77 10.06
C PHE A 235 -8.91 6.91 8.53
N PHE A 236 -10.00 6.74 7.79
CA PHE A 236 -10.02 6.91 6.33
C PHE A 236 -9.68 8.33 5.94
N ASN A 237 -10.28 9.32 6.60
CA ASN A 237 -10.01 10.72 6.33
C ASN A 237 -8.52 11.06 6.52
N ALA A 238 -7.95 10.68 7.66
CA ALA A 238 -6.54 10.92 7.97
C ALA A 238 -5.59 10.18 7.02
N ARG A 239 -5.95 8.94 6.63
CA ARG A 239 -5.15 8.14 5.69
C ARG A 239 -5.21 8.67 4.28
N THR A 240 -6.39 9.00 3.78
CA THR A 240 -6.59 9.54 2.44
C THR A 240 -5.85 10.87 2.28
N TRP A 241 -5.97 11.76 3.26
CA TRP A 241 -5.23 13.03 3.27
C TRP A 241 -3.71 12.82 3.21
N ARG A 242 -3.16 11.93 4.04
CA ARG A 242 -1.72 11.65 4.05
C ARG A 242 -1.26 10.98 2.74
N PHE A 243 -2.08 10.12 2.18
CA PHE A 243 -1.81 9.51 0.88
C PHE A 243 -1.75 10.56 -0.23
N ASN A 244 -2.74 11.45 -0.30
CA ASN A 244 -2.77 12.53 -1.28
C ASN A 244 -1.54 13.44 -1.15
N LEU A 245 -1.14 13.76 0.09
CA LEU A 245 0.03 14.58 0.33
C LEU A 245 1.33 13.89 -0.14
N ARG A 246 1.48 12.59 0.11
CA ARG A 246 2.63 11.80 -0.36
C ARG A 246 2.66 11.69 -1.88
N MET A 247 1.52 11.51 -2.51
CA MET A 247 1.41 11.52 -3.97
C MET A 247 1.80 12.89 -4.55
N ALA A 248 1.41 13.97 -3.89
CA ALA A 248 1.80 15.32 -4.28
C ALA A 248 3.32 15.54 -4.16
N MET A 249 3.93 15.06 -3.09
CA MET A 249 5.40 15.08 -2.92
C MET A 249 6.11 14.29 -4.02
N GLN A 250 5.65 13.08 -4.31
CA GLN A 250 6.19 12.25 -5.39
C GLN A 250 6.09 12.92 -6.75
N GLN A 251 4.94 13.49 -7.08
CA GLN A 251 4.75 14.20 -8.35
C GLN A 251 5.63 15.44 -8.46
N TYR A 252 5.79 16.19 -7.36
CA TYR A 252 6.68 17.34 -7.33
C TYR A 252 8.14 16.95 -7.55
N LEU A 253 8.61 15.87 -6.92
CA LEU A 253 9.96 15.33 -7.15
C LEU A 253 10.15 14.95 -8.62
N ASN A 254 9.22 14.22 -9.19
CA ASN A 254 9.26 13.80 -10.60
C ASN A 254 9.21 14.98 -11.59
N SER A 255 8.66 16.13 -11.18
CA SER A 255 8.52 17.32 -12.02
C SER A 255 9.72 18.28 -11.96
N GLY A 256 10.82 17.92 -11.33
CA GLY A 256 12.03 18.74 -11.22
C GLY A 256 12.40 19.15 -9.78
N GLY A 257 11.72 18.59 -8.79
CA GLY A 257 12.07 18.75 -7.37
C GLY A 257 13.24 17.88 -6.91
N GLU A 258 13.83 17.11 -7.81
CA GLU A 258 14.93 16.21 -7.53
C GLU A 258 16.23 17.03 -7.28
N GLY A 259 16.98 16.66 -6.24
CA GLY A 259 18.22 17.35 -5.87
C GLY A 259 18.04 18.63 -5.06
N LEU A 260 16.83 19.00 -4.68
CA LEU A 260 16.58 20.14 -3.78
C LEU A 260 16.94 19.78 -2.33
N ASP A 261 17.41 20.76 -1.58
CA ASP A 261 17.48 20.62 -0.14
C ASP A 261 16.07 20.59 0.48
N VAL A 262 15.95 20.08 1.70
CA VAL A 262 14.66 19.93 2.39
C VAL A 262 13.91 21.25 2.53
N ALA A 263 14.63 22.37 2.74
CA ALA A 263 14.01 23.67 2.91
C ALA A 263 13.46 24.22 1.59
N ALA A 264 14.19 24.04 0.49
CA ALA A 264 13.73 24.40 -0.85
C ALA A 264 12.58 23.52 -1.30
N PHE A 265 12.69 22.19 -1.08
CA PHE A 265 11.64 21.24 -1.38
C PHE A 265 10.32 21.58 -0.66
N THR A 266 10.36 21.78 0.65
CA THR A 266 9.13 22.03 1.44
C THR A 266 8.44 23.33 1.07
N ARG A 267 9.21 24.39 0.73
CA ARG A 267 8.65 25.64 0.23
C ARG A 267 8.06 25.47 -1.17
N GLY A 268 8.84 24.91 -2.08
CA GLY A 268 8.46 24.74 -3.48
C GLY A 268 7.23 23.82 -3.66
N LEU A 269 7.12 22.76 -2.88
CA LEU A 269 5.98 21.84 -2.93
C LEU A 269 4.64 22.58 -2.76
N ALA A 270 4.51 23.38 -1.71
CA ALA A 270 3.25 24.06 -1.40
C ALA A 270 2.89 25.13 -2.43
N GLU A 271 3.89 25.87 -2.92
CA GLU A 271 3.69 26.92 -3.92
C GLU A 271 3.38 26.34 -5.31
N ASP A 272 4.07 25.29 -5.70
CA ASP A 272 3.84 24.61 -6.98
C ASP A 272 2.40 24.08 -7.08
N TRP A 273 1.92 23.40 -6.05
CA TRP A 273 0.55 22.91 -6.05
C TRP A 273 -0.50 24.00 -5.95
N ALA A 274 -0.24 25.06 -5.18
CA ALA A 274 -1.13 26.22 -5.14
C ALA A 274 -1.19 26.96 -6.49
N GLY A 275 -0.12 26.92 -7.29
CA GLY A 275 -0.09 27.50 -8.62
C GLY A 275 -0.76 26.63 -9.72
N ARG A 276 -0.93 25.33 -9.47
CA ARG A 276 -1.55 24.39 -10.44
C ARG A 276 -3.05 24.29 -10.32
N MET A 277 -3.65 24.77 -9.23
CA MET A 277 -5.05 24.55 -8.86
C MET A 277 -5.74 25.86 -8.56
N THR A 278 -7.08 25.86 -8.63
CA THR A 278 -7.86 26.97 -8.06
C THR A 278 -7.71 26.97 -6.53
N PRO A 279 -7.91 28.13 -5.85
CA PRO A 279 -7.87 28.18 -4.39
C PRO A 279 -8.82 27.17 -3.72
N GLU A 280 -9.98 26.96 -4.30
CA GLU A 280 -11.00 26.03 -3.84
C GLU A 280 -10.54 24.58 -3.97
N ASP A 281 -10.02 24.20 -5.13
CA ASP A 281 -9.50 22.85 -5.38
C ASP A 281 -8.27 22.56 -4.50
N PHE A 282 -7.40 23.55 -4.32
CA PHE A 282 -6.25 23.42 -3.43
C PHE A 282 -6.68 23.19 -1.99
N ALA A 283 -7.64 23.97 -1.50
CA ALA A 283 -8.20 23.79 -0.16
C ALA A 283 -8.86 22.41 -0.02
N ALA A 284 -9.73 22.03 -0.96
CA ALA A 284 -10.44 20.75 -0.92
C ALA A 284 -9.50 19.54 -0.95
N THR A 285 -8.35 19.65 -1.66
CA THR A 285 -7.39 18.56 -1.81
C THR A 285 -6.48 18.41 -0.61
N PHE A 286 -6.00 19.52 -0.03
CA PHE A 286 -4.92 19.51 0.93
C PHE A 286 -5.31 19.90 2.37
N ILE A 287 -6.58 20.24 2.63
CA ILE A 287 -7.01 20.54 4.00
C ILE A 287 -6.79 19.33 4.92
N ALA A 288 -6.12 19.55 6.03
CA ALA A 288 -5.92 18.49 7.01
C ALA A 288 -7.23 18.19 7.77
N PRO A 289 -7.48 16.92 8.17
CA PRO A 289 -8.71 16.53 8.85
C PRO A 289 -9.06 17.32 10.11
N ASN A 290 -8.02 17.83 10.78
CA ASN A 290 -8.18 18.67 11.96
C ASN A 290 -8.36 20.16 11.65
N MET A 291 -8.51 20.53 10.39
CA MET A 291 -8.72 21.91 9.93
C MET A 291 -10.10 22.12 9.27
N THR A 292 -10.89 21.06 9.12
CA THR A 292 -12.20 21.12 8.44
C THR A 292 -13.26 21.96 9.15
N TRP A 293 -13.02 22.35 10.40
CA TRP A 293 -13.89 23.21 11.20
C TRP A 293 -13.70 24.71 10.93
N PHE A 294 -12.76 25.11 10.07
CA PHE A 294 -12.62 26.52 9.69
C PHE A 294 -13.84 26.99 8.90
N ARG A 295 -14.42 28.12 9.30
CA ARG A 295 -15.64 28.67 8.67
C ARG A 295 -15.49 28.89 7.16
N ALA A 296 -14.30 29.29 6.71
CA ALA A 296 -14.03 29.46 5.29
C ALA A 296 -14.15 28.12 4.54
N PHE A 297 -13.78 26.99 5.16
CA PHE A 297 -13.94 25.69 4.56
C PHE A 297 -15.38 25.19 4.62
N GLU A 298 -16.10 25.44 5.70
CA GLU A 298 -17.53 25.15 5.80
C GLU A 298 -18.29 25.87 4.68
N HIS A 299 -18.02 27.15 4.47
CA HIS A 299 -18.60 27.92 3.38
C HIS A 299 -18.26 27.34 2.00
N LEU A 300 -17.00 26.94 1.79
CA LEU A 300 -16.58 26.29 0.54
C LEU A 300 -17.35 24.98 0.29
N VAL A 301 -17.62 24.19 1.34
CA VAL A 301 -18.39 22.94 1.23
C VAL A 301 -19.87 23.21 0.92
N GLU A 302 -20.44 24.26 1.48
CA GLU A 302 -21.86 24.61 1.30
C GLU A 302 -22.13 25.29 -0.04
N GLU A 303 -21.30 26.26 -0.42
CA GLU A 303 -21.51 27.13 -1.58
C GLU A 303 -20.64 26.77 -2.81
N GLY A 304 -19.68 25.90 -2.65
CA GLY A 304 -18.76 25.47 -3.72
C GLY A 304 -17.68 26.49 -4.09
N SER A 305 -17.62 27.63 -3.40
CA SER A 305 -16.64 28.70 -3.64
C SER A 305 -16.30 29.46 -2.36
N PHE A 306 -15.16 30.12 -2.34
CA PHE A 306 -14.84 31.07 -1.27
C PHE A 306 -15.60 32.38 -1.47
N PRO A 307 -15.94 33.10 -0.35
CA PRO A 307 -16.46 34.46 -0.48
C PRO A 307 -15.42 35.37 -1.17
N ALA A 308 -15.89 36.27 -2.01
CA ALA A 308 -15.04 37.25 -2.66
C ALA A 308 -14.25 38.09 -1.62
N GLU A 309 -12.96 38.29 -1.83
CA GLU A 309 -12.05 39.06 -0.94
C GLU A 309 -12.08 38.63 0.53
N SER A 310 -12.17 37.33 0.79
CA SER A 310 -12.24 36.79 2.16
C SER A 310 -10.87 36.65 2.80
N GLU A 311 -10.52 37.48 3.75
CA GLU A 311 -9.32 37.33 4.58
C GLU A 311 -9.27 35.99 5.30
N GLN A 312 -10.43 35.42 5.64
CA GLN A 312 -10.53 34.08 6.26
C GLN A 312 -10.12 32.96 5.29
N ALA A 313 -10.50 33.09 4.01
CA ALA A 313 -10.08 32.15 2.97
C ALA A 313 -8.57 32.24 2.72
N GLU A 314 -8.01 33.44 2.65
CA GLU A 314 -6.55 33.63 2.49
C GLU A 314 -5.76 33.02 3.67
N ARG A 315 -6.23 33.24 4.90
CA ARG A 315 -5.64 32.61 6.11
C ARG A 315 -5.72 31.09 6.05
N LEU A 316 -6.87 30.54 5.68
CA LEU A 316 -7.01 29.09 5.52
C LEU A 316 -6.04 28.52 4.49
N LEU A 317 -5.93 29.16 3.33
CA LEU A 317 -4.98 28.73 2.29
C LEU A 317 -3.52 28.80 2.75
N GLN A 318 -3.18 29.83 3.53
CA GLN A 318 -1.86 29.95 4.11
C GLN A 318 -1.59 28.87 5.18
N ASP A 319 -2.58 28.56 5.99
CA ASP A 319 -2.48 27.51 7.01
C ASP A 319 -2.34 26.13 6.37
N ILE A 320 -3.04 25.87 5.27
CA ILE A 320 -2.89 24.65 4.48
C ILE A 320 -1.45 24.56 3.92
N ARG A 321 -0.89 25.63 3.34
CA ARG A 321 0.51 25.65 2.86
C ARG A 321 1.48 25.37 4.00
N ASN A 322 1.28 25.98 5.15
CA ASN A 322 2.11 25.78 6.33
C ASN A 322 2.02 24.33 6.83
N ARG A 323 0.83 23.75 6.79
CA ARG A 323 0.62 22.34 7.15
C ARG A 323 1.31 21.39 6.19
N MET A 324 1.23 21.63 4.87
CA MET A 324 1.94 20.84 3.88
C MET A 324 3.46 20.90 4.10
N ARG A 325 4.01 22.08 4.38
CA ARG A 325 5.44 22.25 4.69
C ARG A 325 5.84 21.47 5.94
N LEU A 326 5.05 21.55 6.98
CA LEU A 326 5.30 20.83 8.23
C LEU A 326 5.29 19.31 8.02
N GLU A 327 4.32 18.77 7.31
CA GLU A 327 4.24 17.34 7.02
C GLU A 327 5.41 16.89 6.13
N ALA A 328 5.80 17.69 5.15
CA ALA A 328 6.98 17.39 4.33
C ALA A 328 8.26 17.38 5.17
N LEU A 329 8.41 18.29 6.14
CA LEU A 329 9.51 18.26 7.10
C LEU A 329 9.48 16.99 7.96
N TYR A 330 8.31 16.50 8.37
CA TYR A 330 8.18 15.27 9.11
C TYR A 330 8.54 14.03 8.27
N GLU A 331 8.21 14.05 6.98
CA GLU A 331 8.52 12.92 6.09
C GLU A 331 10.03 12.79 5.80
N TYR A 332 10.79 13.88 5.80
CA TYR A 332 12.21 13.90 5.43
C TYR A 332 13.19 14.29 6.54
N GLY A 333 12.76 15.05 7.53
CA GLY A 333 13.67 15.66 8.51
C GLY A 333 13.53 15.14 9.93
N PHE A 334 12.35 14.71 10.34
CA PHE A 334 12.08 14.27 11.71
C PHE A 334 11.77 12.79 11.77
N ASN A 335 12.62 12.13 12.49
CA ASN A 335 12.66 10.71 12.58
C ASN A 335 11.48 10.05 13.31
N CYS A 336 11.17 8.87 12.87
CA CYS A 336 10.75 7.61 13.51
C CYS A 336 9.83 7.63 14.74
N ARG A 337 9.72 8.67 15.53
CA ARG A 337 8.74 8.73 16.64
C ARG A 337 7.31 8.97 16.20
N ILE A 338 7.11 9.45 14.99
CA ILE A 338 5.81 9.89 14.45
C ILE A 338 5.30 8.93 13.37
N GLY A 339 5.97 7.82 13.17
CA GLY A 339 5.60 6.79 12.20
C GLY A 339 6.32 6.93 10.87
N ARG A 340 5.75 6.33 9.86
CA ARG A 340 6.34 6.11 8.54
C ARG A 340 6.69 7.41 7.83
N THR A 341 7.93 7.58 7.46
CA THR A 341 8.39 8.66 6.60
C THR A 341 8.70 8.14 5.20
N LEU A 342 8.68 9.01 4.19
CA LEU A 342 9.06 8.65 2.82
C LEU A 342 10.54 8.27 2.72
N GLU A 343 11.40 8.82 3.58
CA GLU A 343 12.82 8.45 3.65
C GLU A 343 13.02 6.97 4.02
N LYS A 344 12.06 6.37 4.71
CA LYS A 344 12.12 4.99 5.22
C LYS A 344 11.17 4.03 4.51
N SER A 345 10.37 4.51 3.57
CA SER A 345 9.51 3.70 2.74
C SER A 345 10.07 3.49 1.35
#